data_cbacd295d4496324f831ab9f02d9c094
#
_entry.id   cbacd295d4496324f831ab9f02d9c094
#
_cell.length_a   1.000
_cell.length_b   1.000
_cell.length_c   1.000
_cell.angle_alpha   90.00
_cell.angle_beta   90.00
_cell.angle_gamma   90.00
#
_symmetry.space_group_name_H-M   'P 1'
#
loop_
_entity.id
_entity.type
_entity.pdbx_description
1 polymer ?
#
loop_
_entity_poly.entity_id
_entity_poly.type
_entity_poly.pdbx_seq_one_letter_code
_entity_poly.pdbx_strand_id
1 'polypeptide(L)'
;MERNKIKKRSQVIASTFVVILVFFCGYLFKCSASFAGINVKTDELRKSTVDKLVKQTVMQGSIYDKDGVLLSEGIVGKKVIYNKKTKEKKYKDYLTGKLTYPEEYSWLLGYVHTDTNHSCGLKGKYEQYLYREGKDGKGADIHLTLNNKLQRKAYETIEGNDASAIVLDVHTGKVLALASAKETEIPYNVNDEVYGTNYKYWSEKDTGFFKTNGIQDAAEPGSVFKLVTASAILENGREKDTVKDTGTIEIGNGTVSNNGKVARGKIGLQEALGYSSNIFFAKEALKMNGTILKEQADKFLIGQNINLDFTTLQSNFDLGNKGEEIIAATGYGQGNTLMTPLHIAMVAQAIANNGKMLKPYMVEKIVQDEKTILKGKEETLGQPVSRKNAKKLKALLKNVATDYYGIDSDLGLCTKTGTSQIAGGKYKCYFLAFSDDYVVLVSKVTEDTEEYGRHLQSSVLNIFKYLNANQ
;
A
#
# COMPACT_ATOMS: atom_id res chain seq x y z
N MET A 1 -51.33 -74.22 -2.29
CA MET A 1 -51.37 -73.11 -3.31
C MET A 1 -51.53 -71.75 -2.64
N GLU A 2 -52.24 -71.56 -1.58
CA GLU A 2 -52.43 -70.25 -0.89
C GLU A 2 -51.17 -69.70 -0.23
N ARG A 3 -50.39 -70.56 0.43
CA ARG A 3 -49.15 -70.13 1.13
C ARG A 3 -48.15 -69.44 0.17
N ASN A 4 -48.07 -69.85 -1.05
CA ASN A 4 -47.19 -69.22 -2.09
C ASN A 4 -47.73 -67.87 -2.63
N LYS A 5 -49.09 -67.72 -2.63
CA LYS A 5 -49.72 -66.44 -2.98
C LYS A 5 -49.49 -65.36 -1.91
N ILE A 6 -49.59 -65.76 -0.63
CA ILE A 6 -49.35 -64.90 0.55
C ILE A 6 -47.87 -64.46 0.56
N LYS A 7 -46.91 -65.36 0.31
CA LYS A 7 -45.50 -65.09 0.30
C LYS A 7 -45.11 -64.08 -0.88
N LYS A 8 -45.73 -64.27 -2.07
CA LYS A 8 -45.57 -63.33 -3.16
C LYS A 8 -46.15 -61.94 -2.86
N ARG A 9 -47.35 -61.88 -2.24
CA ARG A 9 -47.97 -60.62 -1.85
C ARG A 9 -47.16 -59.89 -0.80
N SER A 10 -46.64 -60.59 0.21
CA SER A 10 -45.78 -60.01 1.25
C SER A 10 -44.44 -59.49 0.65
N GLN A 11 -43.87 -60.19 -0.33
CA GLN A 11 -42.67 -59.72 -0.99
C GLN A 11 -42.93 -58.48 -1.85
N VAL A 12 -44.06 -58.40 -2.53
CA VAL A 12 -44.45 -57.20 -3.32
C VAL A 12 -44.66 -56.01 -2.39
N ILE A 13 -45.35 -56.19 -1.24
CA ILE A 13 -45.58 -55.13 -0.25
C ILE A 13 -44.24 -54.65 0.33
N ALA A 14 -43.36 -55.59 0.71
CA ALA A 14 -42.03 -55.25 1.21
C ALA A 14 -41.18 -54.49 0.20
N SER A 15 -41.19 -54.91 -1.07
CA SER A 15 -40.47 -54.22 -2.14
C SER A 15 -41.03 -52.82 -2.40
N THR A 16 -42.36 -52.67 -2.37
CA THR A 16 -43.01 -51.34 -2.52
C THR A 16 -42.64 -50.40 -1.36
N PHE A 17 -42.60 -50.96 -0.14
CA PHE A 17 -42.19 -50.17 1.05
C PHE A 17 -40.76 -49.74 0.98
N VAL A 18 -39.86 -50.59 0.50
CA VAL A 18 -38.41 -50.20 0.30
C VAL A 18 -38.30 -49.13 -0.77
N VAL A 19 -39.04 -49.23 -1.87
CA VAL A 19 -39.03 -48.19 -2.92
C VAL A 19 -39.53 -46.84 -2.37
N ILE A 20 -40.65 -46.85 -1.64
CA ILE A 20 -41.19 -45.64 -0.99
C ILE A 20 -40.16 -45.03 0.01
N LEU A 21 -39.50 -45.89 0.81
CA LEU A 21 -38.49 -45.45 1.75
C LEU A 21 -37.29 -44.80 1.07
N VAL A 22 -36.83 -45.38 -0.04
CA VAL A 22 -35.72 -44.79 -0.84
C VAL A 22 -36.12 -43.45 -1.43
N PHE A 23 -37.34 -43.33 -1.98
CA PHE A 23 -37.84 -42.04 -2.48
C PHE A 23 -37.99 -41.01 -1.37
N PHE A 24 -38.46 -41.42 -0.19
CA PHE A 24 -38.63 -40.57 0.97
C PHE A 24 -37.25 -40.10 1.52
N CYS A 25 -36.27 -40.99 1.61
CA CYS A 25 -34.91 -40.65 1.98
C CYS A 25 -34.24 -39.70 0.95
N GLY A 26 -34.46 -39.93 -0.38
CA GLY A 26 -33.99 -39.03 -1.43
C GLY A 26 -34.65 -37.65 -1.35
N TYR A 27 -35.95 -37.62 -1.03
CA TYR A 27 -36.65 -36.34 -0.82
C TYR A 27 -36.16 -35.61 0.43
N LEU A 28 -35.95 -36.31 1.55
CA LEU A 28 -35.37 -35.74 2.76
C LEU A 28 -33.94 -35.24 2.52
N PHE A 29 -33.13 -35.95 1.76
CA PHE A 29 -31.81 -35.53 1.38
C PHE A 29 -31.82 -34.23 0.51
N LYS A 30 -32.77 -34.18 -0.44
CA LYS A 30 -32.99 -32.99 -1.25
C LYS A 30 -33.46 -31.78 -0.43
N CYS A 31 -34.37 -32.02 0.53
CA CYS A 31 -34.83 -31.01 1.46
C CYS A 31 -33.69 -30.57 2.40
N SER A 32 -32.91 -31.50 2.93
CA SER A 32 -31.71 -31.17 3.75
C SER A 32 -30.66 -30.36 2.99
N ALA A 33 -30.39 -30.71 1.74
CA ALA A 33 -29.47 -29.94 0.90
C ALA A 33 -30.02 -28.55 0.59
N SER A 34 -31.35 -28.41 0.37
CA SER A 34 -32.00 -27.11 0.18
C SER A 34 -32.01 -26.28 1.47
N PHE A 35 -32.25 -26.95 2.65
CA PHE A 35 -32.14 -26.29 3.94
C PHE A 35 -30.71 -25.86 4.27
N ALA A 36 -29.70 -26.67 3.94
CA ALA A 36 -28.28 -26.27 4.09
C ALA A 36 -27.94 -25.00 3.25
N GLY A 37 -28.42 -24.93 2.00
CA GLY A 37 -28.27 -23.75 1.18
C GLY A 37 -29.02 -22.51 1.70
N ILE A 38 -30.21 -22.72 2.30
CA ILE A 38 -30.98 -21.65 2.95
C ILE A 38 -30.31 -21.22 4.25
N ASN A 39 -29.75 -22.15 5.02
CA ASN A 39 -29.01 -21.82 6.27
C ASN A 39 -27.73 -21.03 5.98
N VAL A 40 -26.98 -21.35 4.93
CA VAL A 40 -25.79 -20.57 4.55
C VAL A 40 -26.18 -19.13 4.19
N LYS A 41 -27.24 -18.93 3.37
CA LYS A 41 -27.75 -17.58 3.07
C LYS A 41 -28.32 -16.86 4.29
N THR A 42 -29.03 -17.58 5.18
CA THR A 42 -29.54 -17.00 6.41
C THR A 42 -28.45 -16.67 7.41
N ASP A 43 -27.38 -17.45 7.47
CA ASP A 43 -26.23 -17.17 8.34
C ASP A 43 -25.43 -15.96 7.84
N GLU A 44 -25.23 -15.81 6.52
CA GLU A 44 -24.63 -14.61 5.95
C GLU A 44 -25.50 -13.36 6.20
N LEU A 45 -26.83 -13.47 6.01
CA LEU A 45 -27.77 -12.39 6.30
C LEU A 45 -27.84 -12.07 7.79
N ARG A 46 -27.80 -13.09 8.67
CA ARG A 46 -27.74 -12.92 10.13
C ARG A 46 -26.43 -12.24 10.54
N LYS A 47 -25.30 -12.70 10.00
CA LYS A 47 -23.99 -12.09 10.27
C LYS A 47 -23.96 -10.64 9.85
N SER A 48 -24.39 -10.33 8.63
CA SER A 48 -24.50 -8.95 8.14
C SER A 48 -25.44 -8.08 8.98
N THR A 49 -26.56 -8.64 9.46
CA THR A 49 -27.50 -7.92 10.33
C THR A 49 -26.92 -7.71 11.73
N VAL A 50 -26.24 -8.70 12.29
CA VAL A 50 -25.57 -8.61 13.60
C VAL A 50 -24.43 -7.60 13.52
N ASP A 51 -23.58 -7.67 12.49
CA ASP A 51 -22.49 -6.71 12.29
C ASP A 51 -23.01 -5.27 12.19
N LYS A 52 -24.14 -5.07 11.50
CA LYS A 52 -24.80 -3.77 11.42
C LYS A 52 -25.33 -3.30 12.77
N LEU A 53 -25.97 -4.17 13.55
CA LEU A 53 -26.47 -3.86 14.89
C LEU A 53 -25.33 -3.49 15.83
N VAL A 54 -24.23 -4.23 15.80
CA VAL A 54 -23.04 -3.96 16.61
C VAL A 54 -22.50 -2.57 16.31
N LYS A 55 -22.35 -2.18 15.04
CA LYS A 55 -21.91 -0.83 14.65
C LYS A 55 -22.86 0.29 15.11
N GLN A 56 -24.15 -0.01 15.27
CA GLN A 56 -25.13 0.96 15.72
C GLN A 56 -25.24 1.06 17.25
N THR A 57 -24.71 0.10 17.99
CA THR A 57 -24.82 0.01 19.47
C THR A 57 -23.50 0.15 20.20
N VAL A 58 -22.39 -0.18 19.56
CA VAL A 58 -21.05 -0.08 20.13
C VAL A 58 -20.42 1.25 19.69
N MET A 59 -19.90 2.02 20.64
CA MET A 59 -19.10 3.22 20.36
C MET A 59 -17.80 2.79 19.67
N GLN A 60 -17.45 3.42 18.56
CA GLN A 60 -16.19 3.15 17.87
C GLN A 60 -15.00 3.36 18.83
N GLY A 61 -14.05 2.42 18.84
CA GLY A 61 -12.78 2.57 19.56
C GLY A 61 -11.96 3.75 19.01
N SER A 62 -11.04 4.24 19.81
CA SER A 62 -10.17 5.37 19.43
C SER A 62 -8.93 4.89 18.70
N ILE A 63 -8.37 5.79 17.89
CA ILE A 63 -7.08 5.57 17.23
C ILE A 63 -6.11 6.65 17.73
N TYR A 64 -4.94 6.22 18.17
CA TYR A 64 -3.89 7.07 18.71
C TYR A 64 -2.60 6.94 17.92
N ASP A 65 -1.81 7.99 17.88
CA ASP A 65 -0.43 7.94 17.40
C ASP A 65 0.51 7.24 18.40
N LYS A 66 1.80 7.15 18.08
CA LYS A 66 2.82 6.52 18.95
C LYS A 66 3.00 7.21 20.31
N ASP A 67 2.66 8.48 20.40
CA ASP A 67 2.82 9.33 21.60
C ASP A 67 1.50 9.48 22.39
N GLY A 68 0.42 8.77 21.96
CA GLY A 68 -0.90 8.80 22.59
C GLY A 68 -1.76 10.00 22.15
N VAL A 69 -1.39 10.70 21.06
CA VAL A 69 -2.22 11.76 20.48
C VAL A 69 -3.44 11.14 19.81
N LEU A 70 -4.62 11.63 20.14
CA LEU A 70 -5.88 11.16 19.58
C LEU A 70 -5.99 11.55 18.11
N LEU A 71 -6.11 10.56 17.23
CA LEU A 71 -6.27 10.73 15.78
C LEU A 71 -7.71 10.52 15.30
N SER A 72 -8.43 9.64 15.99
CA SER A 72 -9.85 9.36 15.71
C SER A 72 -10.55 8.85 16.95
N GLU A 73 -11.83 9.19 17.12
CA GLU A 73 -12.67 8.72 18.22
C GLU A 73 -14.08 8.38 17.76
N GLY A 74 -14.77 7.56 18.55
CA GLY A 74 -16.19 7.36 18.46
C GLY A 74 -16.95 8.56 19.07
N ILE A 75 -17.97 9.04 18.37
CA ILE A 75 -18.82 10.15 18.82
C ILE A 75 -20.30 9.82 18.65
N VAL A 76 -21.16 10.60 19.31
CA VAL A 76 -22.61 10.64 19.05
C VAL A 76 -22.89 11.73 18.03
N GLY A 77 -23.27 11.33 16.82
CA GLY A 77 -23.73 12.23 15.76
C GLY A 77 -25.24 12.48 15.84
N LYS A 78 -25.73 13.52 15.19
CA LYS A 78 -27.17 13.84 15.08
C LYS A 78 -27.60 13.82 13.62
N LYS A 79 -28.59 12.97 13.29
CA LYS A 79 -29.19 12.87 11.96
C LYS A 79 -30.55 13.56 11.97
N VAL A 80 -30.78 14.43 10.98
CA VAL A 80 -32.08 15.06 10.79
C VAL A 80 -33.01 14.10 10.05
N ILE A 81 -34.10 13.71 10.67
CA ILE A 81 -35.17 12.95 10.03
C ILE A 81 -36.28 13.95 9.65
N TYR A 82 -36.49 14.12 8.37
CA TYR A 82 -37.55 14.98 7.85
C TYR A 82 -38.81 14.16 7.57
N ASN A 83 -39.88 14.45 8.31
CA ASN A 83 -41.20 13.85 8.03
C ASN A 83 -41.87 14.64 6.88
N LYS A 84 -41.93 14.03 5.70
CA LYS A 84 -42.54 14.65 4.50
C LYS A 84 -44.04 14.99 4.68
N LYS A 85 -44.76 14.27 5.57
CA LYS A 85 -46.21 14.51 5.81
C LYS A 85 -46.44 15.63 6.79
N THR A 86 -45.71 15.67 7.91
CA THR A 86 -45.90 16.70 8.96
C THR A 86 -45.03 17.93 8.76
N LYS A 87 -44.09 17.89 7.81
CA LYS A 87 -43.02 18.90 7.59
C LYS A 87 -42.15 19.17 8.81
N GLU A 88 -42.16 18.28 9.78
CA GLU A 88 -41.37 18.38 11.00
C GLU A 88 -39.96 17.80 10.80
N LYS A 89 -38.96 18.44 11.42
CA LYS A 89 -37.60 17.93 11.56
C LYS A 89 -37.46 17.29 12.93
N LYS A 90 -37.11 15.99 12.97
CA LYS A 90 -36.73 15.30 14.20
C LYS A 90 -35.25 14.99 14.13
N TYR A 91 -34.58 15.05 15.28
CA TYR A 91 -33.18 14.64 15.40
C TYR A 91 -33.12 13.24 16.00
N LYS A 92 -32.31 12.39 15.41
CA LYS A 92 -31.99 11.06 15.93
C LYS A 92 -30.49 10.98 16.17
N ASP A 93 -30.11 10.58 17.36
CA ASP A 93 -28.72 10.30 17.68
C ASP A 93 -28.27 8.99 17.02
N TYR A 94 -27.01 8.94 16.61
CA TYR A 94 -26.37 7.75 16.07
C TYR A 94 -24.89 7.72 16.45
N LEU A 95 -24.32 6.52 16.57
CA LEU A 95 -22.91 6.33 16.86
C LEU A 95 -22.12 6.39 15.54
N THR A 96 -20.97 7.04 15.55
CA THR A 96 -20.10 7.19 14.38
C THR A 96 -18.66 7.49 14.81
N GLY A 97 -17.71 7.40 13.90
CA GLY A 97 -16.34 7.83 14.13
C GLY A 97 -16.10 9.26 13.60
N LYS A 98 -15.13 9.94 14.17
CA LYS A 98 -14.66 11.26 13.72
C LYS A 98 -13.13 11.33 13.78
N LEU A 99 -12.53 11.93 12.74
CA LEU A 99 -11.10 12.24 12.71
C LEU A 99 -10.82 13.55 13.47
N THR A 100 -9.73 13.57 14.23
CA THR A 100 -9.24 14.79 14.90
C THR A 100 -8.49 15.67 13.90
N TYR A 101 -7.74 15.07 12.99
CA TYR A 101 -6.93 15.75 11.97
C TYR A 101 -7.34 15.23 10.58
N PRO A 102 -8.49 15.66 10.03
CA PRO A 102 -9.03 15.08 8.79
C PRO A 102 -8.16 15.37 7.56
N GLU A 103 -7.46 16.50 7.51
CA GLU A 103 -6.59 16.85 6.38
C GLU A 103 -5.46 15.85 6.21
N GLU A 104 -4.77 15.54 7.30
CA GLU A 104 -3.58 14.70 7.31
C GLU A 104 -3.91 13.19 7.26
N TYR A 105 -5.13 12.80 7.65
CA TYR A 105 -5.44 11.39 7.92
C TYR A 105 -6.61 10.80 7.14
N SER A 106 -7.45 11.62 6.46
CA SER A 106 -8.66 11.11 5.80
C SER A 106 -8.37 9.98 4.81
N TRP A 107 -7.32 10.13 4.01
CA TRP A 107 -6.95 9.13 3.01
C TRP A 107 -6.37 7.85 3.62
N LEU A 108 -5.68 7.97 4.76
CA LEU A 108 -5.01 6.86 5.42
C LEU A 108 -5.93 6.12 6.37
N LEU A 109 -6.58 6.84 7.29
CA LEU A 109 -7.46 6.22 8.28
C LEU A 109 -8.81 5.82 7.67
N GLY A 110 -9.31 6.59 6.70
CA GLY A 110 -10.58 6.29 6.06
C GLY A 110 -11.77 6.41 7.01
N TYR A 111 -12.80 5.60 6.77
CA TYR A 111 -14.05 5.64 7.52
C TYR A 111 -14.69 4.25 7.64
N VAL A 112 -15.64 4.10 8.58
CA VAL A 112 -16.58 2.99 8.67
C VAL A 112 -18.00 3.54 8.69
N HIS A 113 -18.78 3.21 7.68
CA HIS A 113 -20.19 3.59 7.61
C HIS A 113 -21.06 2.60 8.38
N THR A 114 -21.83 3.08 9.36
CA THR A 114 -22.55 2.22 10.28
C THR A 114 -23.79 1.55 9.66
N ASP A 115 -24.41 2.18 8.66
CA ASP A 115 -25.62 1.69 8.00
C ASP A 115 -25.37 0.81 6.77
N THR A 116 -24.16 0.79 6.23
CA THR A 116 -23.75 0.00 5.07
C THR A 116 -22.51 -0.81 5.38
N ASN A 117 -22.13 -1.72 4.47
CA ASN A 117 -20.86 -2.43 4.57
C ASN A 117 -19.71 -1.68 3.88
N HIS A 118 -19.89 -0.37 3.62
CA HIS A 118 -18.83 0.46 3.06
C HIS A 118 -17.89 0.94 4.15
N SER A 119 -16.65 0.54 4.04
CA SER A 119 -15.56 1.01 4.86
C SER A 119 -14.27 1.05 4.04
N CYS A 120 -13.35 1.93 4.39
CA CYS A 120 -12.04 2.02 3.71
C CYS A 120 -10.94 2.43 4.68
N GLY A 121 -9.71 2.43 4.18
CA GLY A 121 -8.53 2.80 4.94
C GLY A 121 -8.24 1.86 6.11
N LEU A 122 -7.49 2.37 7.08
CA LEU A 122 -7.13 1.60 8.27
C LEU A 122 -8.35 1.26 9.12
N LYS A 123 -9.31 2.17 9.26
CA LYS A 123 -10.56 1.92 9.98
C LYS A 123 -11.33 0.74 9.38
N GLY A 124 -11.42 0.66 8.05
CA GLY A 124 -12.07 -0.46 7.37
C GLY A 124 -11.35 -1.78 7.62
N LYS A 125 -10.02 -1.81 7.58
CA LYS A 125 -9.24 -3.01 7.86
C LYS A 125 -9.39 -3.51 9.30
N TYR A 126 -9.52 -2.60 10.24
CA TYR A 126 -9.62 -2.91 11.66
C TYR A 126 -11.03 -2.73 12.24
N GLU A 127 -12.04 -2.66 11.39
CA GLU A 127 -13.43 -2.49 11.76
C GLU A 127 -13.88 -3.46 12.85
N GLN A 128 -13.52 -4.75 12.73
CA GLN A 128 -13.85 -5.79 13.71
C GLN A 128 -13.29 -5.51 15.12
N TYR A 129 -12.22 -4.74 15.26
CA TYR A 129 -11.66 -4.33 16.55
C TYR A 129 -12.29 -3.03 17.02
N LEU A 130 -12.43 -2.04 16.11
CA LEU A 130 -13.02 -0.74 16.43
C LEU A 130 -14.47 -0.82 16.91
N TYR A 131 -15.19 -1.90 16.57
CA TYR A 131 -16.56 -2.17 17.01
C TYR A 131 -16.68 -3.47 17.83
N ARG A 132 -15.58 -3.99 18.36
CA ARG A 132 -15.60 -5.11 19.30
C ARG A 132 -16.05 -4.61 20.66
N GLU A 133 -17.26 -5.01 21.08
CA GLU A 133 -17.85 -4.55 22.35
C GLU A 133 -16.95 -4.89 23.56
N GLY A 134 -16.50 -3.86 24.26
CA GLY A 134 -15.81 -3.92 25.53
C GLY A 134 -16.78 -3.72 26.70
N LYS A 135 -16.24 -3.70 27.92
CA LYS A 135 -17.04 -3.60 29.18
C LYS A 135 -17.83 -2.30 29.29
N ASP A 136 -17.35 -1.23 28.68
CA ASP A 136 -17.94 0.12 28.67
C ASP A 136 -18.82 0.39 27.43
N GLY A 137 -19.09 -0.63 26.61
CA GLY A 137 -19.84 -0.49 25.35
C GLY A 137 -19.03 0.23 24.25
N LYS A 138 -17.70 0.33 24.41
CA LYS A 138 -16.76 0.91 23.45
C LYS A 138 -15.93 -0.18 22.78
N GLY A 139 -15.57 0.01 21.51
CA GLY A 139 -14.66 -0.84 20.77
C GLY A 139 -13.20 -0.70 21.23
N ALA A 140 -12.34 -1.57 20.72
CA ALA A 140 -10.93 -1.58 21.08
C ALA A 140 -10.20 -0.34 20.54
N ASP A 141 -9.25 0.17 21.30
CA ASP A 141 -8.38 1.28 20.92
C ASP A 141 -7.16 0.78 20.13
N ILE A 142 -6.83 1.49 19.05
CA ILE A 142 -5.69 1.18 18.18
C ILE A 142 -4.59 2.23 18.40
N HIS A 143 -3.39 1.76 18.68
CA HIS A 143 -2.21 2.61 18.77
C HIS A 143 -1.32 2.36 17.56
N LEU A 144 -0.98 3.42 16.85
CA LEU A 144 -0.19 3.37 15.61
C LEU A 144 1.30 3.66 15.88
N THR A 145 2.14 3.30 14.93
CA THR A 145 3.56 3.67 14.89
C THR A 145 3.78 5.09 14.39
N LEU A 146 2.75 5.71 13.81
CA LEU A 146 2.80 7.06 13.26
C LEU A 146 3.11 8.10 14.35
N ASN A 147 3.85 9.12 13.97
CA ASN A 147 4.06 10.33 14.77
C ASN A 147 3.22 11.47 14.18
N ASN A 148 2.25 12.00 14.92
CA ASN A 148 1.33 13.01 14.42
C ASN A 148 2.02 14.30 13.95
N LYS A 149 3.04 14.75 14.67
CA LYS A 149 3.79 15.96 14.29
C LYS A 149 4.57 15.75 12.98
N LEU A 150 5.19 14.57 12.83
CA LEU A 150 5.89 14.19 11.61
C LEU A 150 4.91 14.00 10.44
N GLN A 151 3.75 13.40 10.69
CA GLN A 151 2.68 13.23 9.70
C GLN A 151 2.22 14.58 9.14
N ARG A 152 1.96 15.55 10.03
CA ARG A 152 1.62 16.93 9.62
C ARG A 152 2.74 17.57 8.82
N LYS A 153 3.99 17.43 9.27
CA LYS A 153 5.15 17.95 8.54
C LYS A 153 5.30 17.34 7.16
N ALA A 154 5.06 16.03 7.05
CA ALA A 154 5.05 15.33 5.76
C ALA A 154 3.90 15.80 4.86
N TYR A 155 2.69 15.97 5.43
CA TYR A 155 1.52 16.47 4.70
C TYR A 155 1.73 17.90 4.16
N GLU A 156 2.23 18.83 4.97
CA GLU A 156 2.55 20.21 4.58
C GLU A 156 3.46 20.29 3.34
N THR A 157 4.29 19.28 3.10
CA THR A 157 5.19 19.26 1.93
C THR A 157 4.53 18.83 0.63
N ILE A 158 3.32 18.27 0.70
CA ILE A 158 2.60 17.68 -0.44
C ILE A 158 1.19 18.24 -0.62
N GLU A 159 0.70 19.06 0.32
CA GLU A 159 -0.64 19.63 0.31
C GLU A 159 -0.99 20.31 -1.03
N GLY A 160 -2.23 20.12 -1.47
CA GLY A 160 -2.72 20.68 -2.75
C GLY A 160 -2.20 19.96 -4.01
N ASN A 161 -1.51 18.83 -3.85
CA ASN A 161 -1.00 18.05 -4.97
C ASN A 161 -1.51 16.61 -4.93
N ASP A 162 -1.54 15.92 -6.07
CA ASP A 162 -1.72 14.46 -6.12
C ASP A 162 -0.39 13.78 -5.77
N ALA A 163 -0.15 13.61 -4.47
CA ALA A 163 1.17 13.30 -3.94
C ALA A 163 1.13 12.42 -2.68
N SER A 164 2.28 11.85 -2.32
CA SER A 164 2.49 11.15 -1.06
C SER A 164 3.86 11.44 -0.46
N ALA A 165 3.95 11.38 0.88
CA ALA A 165 5.20 11.43 1.62
C ALA A 165 5.23 10.29 2.64
N ILE A 166 6.29 9.46 2.57
CA ILE A 166 6.45 8.25 3.37
C ILE A 166 7.73 8.36 4.18
N VAL A 167 7.64 8.05 5.47
CA VAL A 167 8.80 7.96 6.37
C VAL A 167 8.81 6.60 7.03
N LEU A 168 9.89 5.83 6.81
CA LEU A 168 10.11 4.53 7.44
C LEU A 168 11.31 4.59 8.39
N ASP A 169 11.19 3.91 9.51
CA ASP A 169 12.32 3.55 10.38
C ASP A 169 13.11 2.40 9.75
N VAL A 170 14.41 2.60 9.58
CA VAL A 170 15.30 1.65 8.90
C VAL A 170 15.46 0.36 9.71
N HIS A 171 15.47 0.44 11.03
CA HIS A 171 15.84 -0.65 11.93
C HIS A 171 14.67 -1.53 12.35
N THR A 172 13.46 -0.96 12.39
CA THR A 172 12.25 -1.64 12.87
C THR A 172 11.22 -1.91 11.79
N GLY A 173 11.28 -1.18 10.66
CA GLY A 173 10.24 -1.20 9.63
C GLY A 173 8.96 -0.45 10.02
N LYS A 174 8.95 0.30 11.13
CA LYS A 174 7.82 1.13 11.51
C LYS A 174 7.55 2.18 10.45
N VAL A 175 6.28 2.36 10.10
CA VAL A 175 5.81 3.51 9.34
C VAL A 175 5.64 4.66 10.31
N LEU A 176 6.51 5.68 10.22
CA LEU A 176 6.51 6.84 11.11
C LEU A 176 5.60 7.96 10.60
N ALA A 177 5.48 8.09 9.27
CA ALA A 177 4.51 8.92 8.58
C ALA A 177 4.16 8.33 7.22
N LEU A 178 2.90 8.48 6.83
CA LEU A 178 2.38 8.16 5.51
C LEU A 178 1.31 9.21 5.17
N ALA A 179 1.76 10.33 4.63
CA ALA A 179 0.87 11.39 4.18
C ALA A 179 0.45 11.15 2.74
N SER A 180 -0.82 11.38 2.47
CA SER A 180 -1.44 11.28 1.15
C SER A 180 -2.26 12.53 0.91
N ALA A 181 -2.01 13.22 -0.18
CA ALA A 181 -2.75 14.39 -0.59
C ALA A 181 -3.30 14.21 -2.00
N LYS A 182 -4.32 14.97 -2.32
CA LYS A 182 -4.95 15.04 -3.65
C LYS A 182 -5.26 16.49 -4.01
N GLU A 183 -5.35 16.78 -5.30
CA GLU A 183 -5.79 18.08 -5.79
C GLU A 183 -7.26 18.37 -5.44
N THR A 184 -8.08 17.32 -5.29
CA THR A 184 -9.49 17.45 -4.93
C THR A 184 -9.62 17.65 -3.41
N GLU A 185 -10.20 18.75 -2.99
CA GLU A 185 -10.48 19.01 -1.59
C GLU A 185 -11.50 18.03 -1.00
N ILE A 186 -11.21 17.57 0.21
CA ILE A 186 -12.19 16.83 1.02
C ILE A 186 -12.99 17.84 1.83
N PRO A 187 -14.30 17.65 2.01
CA PRO A 187 -15.05 18.45 2.98
C PRO A 187 -14.60 18.07 4.39
N TYR A 188 -13.68 18.84 4.95
CA TYR A 188 -13.16 18.67 6.30
C TYR A 188 -14.27 18.82 7.35
N ASN A 189 -14.16 18.17 8.49
CA ASN A 189 -15.13 18.11 9.59
C ASN A 189 -16.36 17.19 9.38
N VAL A 190 -16.33 16.29 8.44
CA VAL A 190 -17.33 15.23 8.34
C VAL A 190 -16.98 14.05 9.25
N ASN A 191 -18.01 13.41 9.79
CA ASN A 191 -17.84 12.13 10.47
C ASN A 191 -17.94 10.97 9.48
N ASP A 192 -17.63 9.76 9.93
CA ASP A 192 -17.60 8.55 9.09
C ASP A 192 -18.93 8.30 8.36
N GLU A 193 -20.08 8.60 9.00
CA GLU A 193 -21.40 8.43 8.40
C GLU A 193 -21.62 9.38 7.23
N VAL A 194 -21.28 10.66 7.37
CA VAL A 194 -21.39 11.65 6.30
C VAL A 194 -20.43 11.32 5.16
N TYR A 195 -19.21 10.88 5.49
CA TYR A 195 -18.20 10.49 4.51
C TYR A 195 -18.68 9.31 3.65
N GLY A 196 -19.19 8.25 4.31
CA GLY A 196 -19.70 7.07 3.64
C GLY A 196 -20.99 7.33 2.83
N THR A 197 -21.87 8.21 3.30
CA THR A 197 -23.08 8.60 2.57
C THR A 197 -22.73 9.27 1.23
N ASN A 198 -21.65 10.03 1.18
CA ASN A 198 -21.19 10.71 -0.03
C ASN A 198 -20.26 9.84 -0.90
N TYR A 199 -20.02 8.57 -0.56
CA TYR A 199 -19.13 7.67 -1.29
C TYR A 199 -19.43 7.65 -2.79
N LYS A 200 -20.70 7.48 -3.18
CA LYS A 200 -21.11 7.44 -4.58
C LYS A 200 -20.75 8.73 -5.31
N TYR A 201 -21.04 9.86 -4.70
CA TYR A 201 -20.73 11.17 -5.27
C TYR A 201 -19.23 11.37 -5.53
N TRP A 202 -18.37 11.00 -4.56
CA TRP A 202 -16.94 11.17 -4.69
C TRP A 202 -16.33 10.18 -5.68
N SER A 203 -16.77 8.91 -5.67
CA SER A 203 -16.28 7.88 -6.58
C SER A 203 -16.73 8.09 -8.03
N GLU A 204 -17.84 8.79 -8.27
CA GLU A 204 -18.26 9.19 -9.61
C GLU A 204 -17.45 10.38 -10.16
N LYS A 205 -17.01 11.30 -9.29
CA LYS A 205 -16.13 12.42 -9.67
C LYS A 205 -14.69 11.98 -9.94
N ASP A 206 -14.18 11.10 -9.12
CA ASP A 206 -12.82 10.56 -9.22
C ASP A 206 -12.83 9.10 -8.77
N THR A 207 -12.63 8.17 -9.70
CA THR A 207 -12.55 6.72 -9.41
C THR A 207 -11.40 6.37 -8.47
N GLY A 208 -10.39 7.24 -8.37
CA GLY A 208 -9.25 7.15 -7.45
C GLY A 208 -9.42 7.86 -6.12
N PHE A 209 -10.55 8.54 -5.88
CA PHE A 209 -10.74 9.42 -4.73
C PHE A 209 -10.41 8.74 -3.40
N PHE A 210 -10.88 7.52 -3.17
CA PHE A 210 -10.64 6.77 -1.93
C PHE A 210 -9.32 5.99 -1.88
N LYS A 211 -8.46 6.12 -2.90
CA LYS A 211 -7.13 5.51 -2.89
C LYS A 211 -6.17 6.35 -2.06
N THR A 212 -5.44 5.71 -1.17
CA THR A 212 -4.34 6.34 -0.44
C THR A 212 -3.11 6.39 -1.33
N ASN A 213 -2.68 7.59 -1.73
CA ASN A 213 -1.43 7.75 -2.45
C ASN A 213 -0.27 7.26 -1.59
N GLY A 214 0.72 6.70 -2.23
CA GLY A 214 1.87 6.08 -1.56
C GLY A 214 1.75 4.58 -1.38
N ILE A 215 0.53 4.03 -1.20
CA ILE A 215 0.28 2.60 -0.99
C ILE A 215 -0.71 1.98 -1.97
N GLN A 216 -1.56 2.78 -2.62
CA GLN A 216 -2.58 2.29 -3.56
C GLN A 216 -2.45 2.90 -4.96
N ASP A 217 -1.31 3.51 -5.27
CA ASP A 217 -0.96 4.13 -6.55
C ASP A 217 0.32 3.53 -7.11
N ALA A 218 0.23 2.36 -7.72
CA ALA A 218 1.35 1.74 -8.43
C ALA A 218 1.56 2.41 -9.80
N ALA A 219 2.81 2.75 -10.11
CA ALA A 219 3.24 3.31 -11.38
C ALA A 219 4.62 2.79 -11.75
N GLU A 220 5.09 3.08 -12.97
CA GLU A 220 6.47 2.83 -13.33
C GLU A 220 7.40 3.56 -12.35
N PRO A 221 8.40 2.86 -11.76
CA PRO A 221 9.27 3.45 -10.75
C PRO A 221 10.25 4.48 -11.34
N GLY A 222 10.45 4.48 -12.64
CA GLY A 222 11.48 5.29 -13.27
C GLY A 222 12.86 5.03 -12.68
N SER A 223 13.71 6.03 -12.68
CA SER A 223 15.11 5.87 -12.26
C SER A 223 15.36 5.45 -10.81
N VAL A 224 14.34 5.37 -9.94
CA VAL A 224 14.53 4.79 -8.60
C VAL A 224 14.67 3.27 -8.66
N PHE A 225 14.18 2.61 -9.71
CA PHE A 225 14.42 1.17 -9.95
C PHE A 225 15.90 0.83 -10.17
N LYS A 226 16.71 1.80 -10.56
CA LYS A 226 18.17 1.63 -10.71
C LYS A 226 18.84 1.17 -9.41
N LEU A 227 18.21 1.33 -8.25
CA LEU A 227 18.65 0.75 -6.99
C LEU A 227 18.58 -0.79 -7.02
N VAL A 228 17.52 -1.35 -7.62
CA VAL A 228 17.35 -2.80 -7.81
C VAL A 228 18.39 -3.31 -8.81
N THR A 229 18.53 -2.63 -9.94
CA THR A 229 19.50 -3.00 -10.98
C THR A 229 20.95 -2.86 -10.49
N ALA A 230 21.28 -1.78 -9.74
CA ALA A 230 22.60 -1.60 -9.14
C ALA A 230 22.90 -2.70 -8.09
N SER A 231 21.90 -3.14 -7.33
CA SER A 231 22.02 -4.28 -6.43
C SER A 231 22.36 -5.56 -7.22
N ALA A 232 21.68 -5.81 -8.34
CA ALA A 232 21.98 -6.95 -9.21
C ALA A 232 23.40 -6.87 -9.78
N ILE A 233 23.85 -5.70 -10.23
CA ILE A 233 25.22 -5.49 -10.72
C ILE A 233 26.25 -5.86 -9.64
N LEU A 234 26.06 -5.38 -8.41
CA LEU A 234 26.97 -5.64 -7.29
C LEU A 234 26.94 -7.10 -6.84
N GLU A 235 25.76 -7.72 -6.76
CA GLU A 235 25.61 -9.12 -6.35
C GLU A 235 26.24 -10.09 -7.38
N ASN A 236 26.34 -9.69 -8.65
CA ASN A 236 26.97 -10.47 -9.72
C ASN A 236 28.42 -10.06 -10.01
N GLY A 237 29.07 -9.29 -9.13
CA GLY A 237 30.49 -8.95 -9.22
C GLY A 237 30.85 -8.00 -10.40
N ARG A 238 29.87 -7.31 -10.96
CA ARG A 238 30.01 -6.46 -12.15
C ARG A 238 30.31 -4.98 -11.83
N GLU A 239 30.70 -4.68 -10.60
CA GLU A 239 30.94 -3.31 -10.10
C GLU A 239 32.00 -2.51 -10.90
N LYS A 240 32.89 -3.22 -11.60
CA LYS A 240 33.96 -2.63 -12.40
C LYS A 240 33.57 -2.45 -13.87
N ASP A 241 32.40 -2.88 -14.27
CA ASP A 241 31.93 -2.73 -15.64
C ASP A 241 31.82 -1.25 -16.02
N THR A 242 32.20 -0.97 -17.24
CA THR A 242 32.07 0.35 -17.83
C THR A 242 31.28 0.26 -19.12
N VAL A 243 30.54 1.33 -19.41
CA VAL A 243 29.71 1.48 -20.61
C VAL A 243 30.07 2.78 -21.32
N LYS A 244 30.17 2.75 -22.65
CA LYS A 244 30.21 3.97 -23.45
C LYS A 244 28.79 4.50 -23.57
N ASP A 245 28.52 5.60 -22.87
CA ASP A 245 27.26 6.31 -22.85
C ASP A 245 27.30 7.39 -23.96
N THR A 246 26.48 7.16 -24.98
CA THR A 246 26.41 8.00 -26.20
C THR A 246 25.23 8.98 -26.18
N GLY A 247 24.50 9.07 -25.05
CA GLY A 247 23.31 9.91 -24.94
C GLY A 247 22.04 9.25 -25.50
N THR A 248 22.19 8.45 -26.55
CA THR A 248 21.12 7.67 -27.20
C THR A 248 21.70 6.39 -27.79
N ILE A 249 20.96 5.29 -27.72
CA ILE A 249 21.30 4.00 -28.36
C ILE A 249 20.04 3.33 -28.90
N GLU A 250 20.19 2.54 -29.93
CA GLU A 250 19.16 1.63 -30.45
C GLU A 250 19.30 0.25 -29.78
N ILE A 251 18.20 -0.34 -29.36
CA ILE A 251 18.11 -1.69 -28.80
C ILE A 251 16.88 -2.37 -29.41
N GLY A 252 17.10 -3.41 -30.24
CA GLY A 252 16.02 -3.99 -31.02
C GLY A 252 15.38 -2.94 -31.93
N ASN A 253 14.08 -2.77 -31.86
CA ASN A 253 13.33 -1.76 -32.60
C ASN A 253 13.09 -0.47 -31.77
N GLY A 254 13.64 -0.39 -30.54
CA GLY A 254 13.42 0.72 -29.62
C GLY A 254 14.66 1.60 -29.44
N THR A 255 14.41 2.84 -29.02
CA THR A 255 15.45 3.82 -28.71
C THR A 255 15.52 4.08 -27.22
N VAL A 256 16.67 3.92 -26.60
CA VAL A 256 16.95 4.31 -25.22
C VAL A 256 17.74 5.61 -25.22
N SER A 257 17.23 6.60 -24.48
CA SER A 257 17.89 7.91 -24.36
C SER A 257 18.06 8.33 -22.90
N ASN A 258 19.16 9.00 -22.60
CA ASN A 258 19.28 9.78 -21.37
C ASN A 258 18.37 11.01 -21.40
N ASN A 259 18.08 11.58 -20.23
CA ASN A 259 17.42 12.88 -20.18
C ASN A 259 18.23 13.93 -20.95
N GLY A 260 17.56 14.69 -21.83
CA GLY A 260 18.22 15.66 -22.73
C GLY A 260 19.17 15.05 -23.77
N LYS A 261 19.16 13.71 -23.93
CA LYS A 261 20.04 12.95 -24.86
C LYS A 261 21.53 13.22 -24.67
N VAL A 262 21.95 13.59 -23.44
CA VAL A 262 23.32 13.98 -23.13
C VAL A 262 24.23 12.75 -23.07
N ALA A 263 25.29 12.74 -23.88
CA ALA A 263 26.34 11.73 -23.85
C ALA A 263 27.27 11.95 -22.64
N ARG A 264 27.66 10.86 -21.94
CA ARG A 264 28.55 10.90 -20.77
C ARG A 264 29.90 10.25 -21.01
N GLY A 265 30.13 9.69 -22.18
CA GLY A 265 31.37 9.01 -22.51
C GLY A 265 31.50 7.64 -21.84
N LYS A 266 32.72 7.26 -21.43
CA LYS A 266 32.93 6.00 -20.71
C LYS A 266 32.69 6.22 -19.23
N ILE A 267 31.64 5.58 -18.68
CA ILE A 267 31.22 5.71 -17.28
C ILE A 267 31.12 4.36 -16.59
N GLY A 268 31.36 4.33 -15.29
CA GLY A 268 31.11 3.20 -14.39
C GLY A 268 29.84 3.38 -13.57
N LEU A 269 29.64 2.50 -12.58
CA LEU A 269 28.42 2.48 -11.77
C LEU A 269 28.20 3.77 -10.96
N GLN A 270 29.29 4.40 -10.43
CA GLN A 270 29.20 5.64 -9.65
C GLN A 270 28.63 6.77 -10.50
N GLU A 271 29.25 7.04 -11.66
CA GLU A 271 28.80 8.09 -12.57
C GLU A 271 27.41 7.80 -13.15
N ALA A 272 27.13 6.53 -13.43
CA ALA A 272 25.83 6.10 -13.95
C ALA A 272 24.69 6.34 -12.95
N LEU A 273 24.91 6.12 -11.65
CA LEU A 273 23.96 6.48 -10.59
C LEU A 273 23.80 7.99 -10.48
N GLY A 274 24.90 8.73 -10.50
CA GLY A 274 24.93 10.20 -10.39
C GLY A 274 24.22 10.91 -11.53
N TYR A 275 24.60 10.61 -12.77
CA TYR A 275 23.95 11.14 -13.97
C TYR A 275 22.60 10.50 -14.27
N SER A 276 22.24 9.45 -13.52
CA SER A 276 21.04 8.65 -13.78
C SER A 276 20.99 8.11 -15.22
N SER A 277 22.12 7.60 -15.76
CA SER A 277 22.25 7.15 -17.15
C SER A 277 21.33 5.98 -17.46
N ASN A 278 20.37 6.18 -18.37
CA ASN A 278 19.51 5.09 -18.86
C ASN A 278 20.32 4.09 -19.68
N ILE A 279 21.30 4.57 -20.45
CA ILE A 279 22.12 3.76 -21.34
C ILE A 279 22.99 2.78 -20.58
N PHE A 280 23.61 3.23 -19.47
CA PHE A 280 24.40 2.33 -18.61
C PHE A 280 23.54 1.19 -18.08
N PHE A 281 22.40 1.52 -17.46
CA PHE A 281 21.53 0.55 -16.82
C PHE A 281 20.82 -0.37 -17.82
N ALA A 282 20.45 0.14 -19.01
CA ALA A 282 19.93 -0.68 -20.10
C ALA A 282 20.94 -1.73 -20.56
N LYS A 283 22.21 -1.31 -20.83
CA LYS A 283 23.26 -2.23 -21.27
C LYS A 283 23.63 -3.26 -20.19
N GLU A 284 23.70 -2.85 -18.94
CA GLU A 284 23.97 -3.79 -17.82
C GLU A 284 22.80 -4.78 -17.63
N ALA A 285 21.55 -4.32 -17.75
CA ALA A 285 20.40 -5.22 -17.71
C ALA A 285 20.43 -6.28 -18.82
N LEU A 286 20.80 -5.89 -20.05
CA LEU A 286 20.98 -6.83 -21.16
C LEU A 286 22.11 -7.85 -20.90
N LYS A 287 23.26 -7.38 -20.37
CA LYS A 287 24.38 -8.26 -20.01
C LYS A 287 24.02 -9.26 -18.89
N MET A 288 23.19 -8.85 -17.93
CA MET A 288 22.67 -9.69 -16.85
C MET A 288 21.53 -10.60 -17.28
N ASN A 289 20.95 -10.35 -18.44
CA ASN A 289 19.72 -10.94 -18.98
C ASN A 289 18.48 -10.75 -18.07
N GLY A 290 17.31 -11.08 -18.58
CA GLY A 290 16.06 -10.92 -17.83
C GLY A 290 15.94 -11.83 -16.60
N THR A 291 16.66 -12.96 -16.57
CA THR A 291 16.62 -13.91 -15.45
C THR A 291 17.26 -13.36 -14.20
N ILE A 292 18.50 -12.85 -14.31
CA ILE A 292 19.22 -12.25 -13.16
C ILE A 292 18.48 -11.01 -12.63
N LEU A 293 17.95 -10.18 -13.53
CA LEU A 293 17.19 -9.00 -13.13
C LEU A 293 15.91 -9.39 -12.39
N LYS A 294 15.21 -10.44 -12.88
CA LYS A 294 14.03 -10.99 -12.21
C LYS A 294 14.37 -11.59 -10.84
N GLU A 295 15.42 -12.38 -10.72
CA GLU A 295 15.87 -12.96 -9.45
C GLU A 295 16.15 -11.86 -8.42
N GLN A 296 16.76 -10.75 -8.85
CA GLN A 296 16.99 -9.61 -7.97
C GLN A 296 15.68 -8.89 -7.58
N ALA A 297 14.75 -8.73 -8.51
CA ALA A 297 13.44 -8.19 -8.23
C ALA A 297 12.64 -9.08 -7.26
N ASP A 298 12.73 -10.42 -7.44
CA ASP A 298 12.08 -11.39 -6.55
C ASP A 298 12.65 -11.35 -5.13
N LYS A 299 13.96 -11.13 -4.95
CA LYS A 299 14.58 -10.92 -3.64
C LYS A 299 14.05 -9.67 -2.94
N PHE A 300 13.72 -8.63 -3.69
CA PHE A 300 13.05 -7.44 -3.21
C PHE A 300 11.53 -7.59 -3.13
N LEU A 301 10.98 -8.79 -3.38
CA LEU A 301 9.55 -9.12 -3.36
C LEU A 301 8.70 -8.33 -4.36
N ILE A 302 9.31 -7.78 -5.42
CA ILE A 302 8.58 -7.07 -6.48
C ILE A 302 7.79 -8.12 -7.30
N GLY A 303 6.48 -7.95 -7.39
CA GLY A 303 5.58 -8.94 -8.00
C GLY A 303 5.02 -9.98 -7.02
N GLN A 304 5.38 -9.91 -5.74
CA GLN A 304 4.90 -10.81 -4.71
C GLN A 304 3.93 -10.10 -3.75
N ASN A 305 2.98 -10.85 -3.21
CA ASN A 305 2.06 -10.32 -2.21
C ASN A 305 2.74 -10.24 -0.84
N ILE A 306 2.80 -9.04 -0.28
CA ILE A 306 3.30 -8.78 1.07
C ILE A 306 2.10 -8.51 1.97
N ASN A 307 1.82 -9.43 2.90
CA ASN A 307 0.72 -9.28 3.84
C ASN A 307 1.05 -8.23 4.91
N LEU A 308 0.73 -6.96 4.64
CA LEU A 308 0.89 -5.85 5.56
C LEU A 308 -0.30 -5.72 6.52
N ASP A 309 -0.10 -5.00 7.62
CA ASP A 309 -1.16 -4.67 8.59
C ASP A 309 -2.09 -3.53 8.11
N PHE A 310 -1.87 -3.01 6.91
CA PHE A 310 -2.73 -2.07 6.19
C PHE A 310 -2.91 -2.49 4.72
N THR A 311 -3.88 -1.89 4.03
CA THR A 311 -4.20 -2.25 2.64
C THR A 311 -3.26 -1.53 1.67
N THR A 312 -2.61 -2.27 0.78
CA THR A 312 -1.73 -1.74 -0.27
C THR A 312 -1.98 -2.47 -1.59
N LEU A 313 -1.64 -1.83 -2.69
CA LEU A 313 -1.53 -2.52 -3.98
C LEU A 313 -0.25 -3.35 -4.00
N GLN A 314 -0.31 -4.47 -4.69
CA GLN A 314 0.87 -5.26 -5.01
C GLN A 314 1.65 -4.59 -6.14
N SER A 315 2.97 -4.45 -5.97
CA SER A 315 3.87 -4.10 -7.08
C SER A 315 3.95 -5.24 -8.08
N ASN A 316 4.16 -4.93 -9.35
CA ASN A 316 4.26 -5.91 -10.43
C ASN A 316 5.64 -5.86 -11.09
N PHE A 317 6.22 -7.01 -11.40
CA PHE A 317 7.43 -7.15 -12.20
C PHE A 317 7.11 -8.02 -13.42
N ASP A 318 7.15 -7.42 -14.59
CA ASP A 318 6.81 -8.12 -15.83
C ASP A 318 7.82 -7.76 -16.94
N LEU A 319 8.52 -8.78 -17.42
CA LEU A 319 9.43 -8.68 -18.58
C LEU A 319 8.72 -9.03 -19.91
N GLY A 320 7.40 -9.22 -19.90
CA GLY A 320 6.65 -9.61 -21.09
C GLY A 320 7.28 -10.84 -21.77
N ASN A 321 7.49 -10.77 -23.07
CA ASN A 321 8.13 -11.83 -23.86
C ASN A 321 9.66 -11.90 -23.70
N LYS A 322 10.25 -11.18 -22.72
CA LYS A 322 11.69 -11.08 -22.47
C LYS A 322 12.51 -10.57 -23.68
N GLY A 323 11.91 -9.75 -24.54
CA GLY A 323 12.63 -9.05 -25.60
C GLY A 323 13.67 -8.11 -25.06
N GLU A 324 14.74 -7.84 -25.82
CA GLU A 324 15.84 -6.96 -25.43
C GLU A 324 15.35 -5.57 -25.02
N GLU A 325 14.35 -5.02 -25.70
CA GLU A 325 13.77 -3.70 -25.44
C GLU A 325 13.16 -3.63 -24.04
N ILE A 326 12.38 -4.66 -23.64
CA ILE A 326 11.73 -4.71 -22.33
C ILE A 326 12.75 -4.93 -21.20
N ILE A 327 13.73 -5.82 -21.41
CA ILE A 327 14.82 -6.03 -20.45
C ILE A 327 15.59 -4.74 -20.24
N ALA A 328 15.95 -4.05 -21.32
CA ALA A 328 16.67 -2.79 -21.28
C ALA A 328 15.84 -1.70 -20.57
N ALA A 329 14.56 -1.53 -20.93
CA ALA A 329 13.66 -0.57 -20.33
C ALA A 329 13.48 -0.83 -18.82
N THR A 330 13.24 -2.08 -18.42
CA THR A 330 13.14 -2.48 -17.02
C THR A 330 14.42 -2.15 -16.25
N GLY A 331 15.60 -2.30 -16.87
CA GLY A 331 16.88 -2.00 -16.23
C GLY A 331 17.01 -0.57 -15.68
N TYR A 332 16.32 0.41 -16.29
CA TYR A 332 16.30 1.78 -15.78
C TYR A 332 14.93 2.24 -15.25
N GLY A 333 13.99 1.29 -15.07
CA GLY A 333 12.74 1.48 -14.36
C GLY A 333 11.54 1.92 -15.20
N GLN A 334 11.57 1.58 -16.50
CA GLN A 334 10.44 1.70 -17.42
C GLN A 334 10.02 0.32 -17.93
N GLY A 335 9.05 0.25 -18.82
CA GLY A 335 8.48 -1.00 -19.33
C GLY A 335 7.22 -1.38 -18.57
N ASN A 336 7.07 -2.67 -18.22
CA ASN A 336 5.84 -3.18 -17.60
C ASN A 336 5.92 -3.28 -16.07
N THR A 337 7.02 -2.86 -15.46
CA THR A 337 7.20 -2.94 -14.00
C THR A 337 6.49 -1.78 -13.31
N LEU A 338 5.60 -2.10 -12.37
CA LEU A 338 4.86 -1.12 -11.59
C LEU A 338 5.19 -1.30 -10.11
N MET A 339 5.47 -0.18 -9.43
CA MET A 339 5.76 -0.19 -7.98
C MET A 339 4.94 0.86 -7.26
N THR A 340 4.48 0.52 -6.05
CA THR A 340 3.96 1.55 -5.15
C THR A 340 5.12 2.35 -4.54
N PRO A 341 4.91 3.63 -4.21
CA PRO A 341 5.93 4.42 -3.51
C PRO A 341 6.42 3.75 -2.21
N LEU A 342 5.53 3.09 -1.46
CA LEU A 342 5.93 2.30 -0.28
C LEU A 342 6.95 1.20 -0.64
N HIS A 343 6.73 0.46 -1.71
CA HIS A 343 7.66 -0.60 -2.10
C HIS A 343 9.03 -0.04 -2.51
N ILE A 344 9.04 1.13 -3.17
CA ILE A 344 10.30 1.86 -3.47
C ILE A 344 11.01 2.23 -2.15
N ALA A 345 10.27 2.72 -1.15
CA ALA A 345 10.83 3.03 0.17
C ALA A 345 11.36 1.76 0.89
N MET A 346 10.70 0.60 0.73
CA MET A 346 11.17 -0.69 1.26
C MET A 346 12.49 -1.15 0.62
N VAL A 347 12.66 -0.92 -0.68
CA VAL A 347 13.96 -1.20 -1.37
C VAL A 347 15.07 -0.36 -0.74
N ALA A 348 14.83 0.93 -0.52
CA ALA A 348 15.79 1.82 0.14
C ALA A 348 16.05 1.42 1.60
N GLN A 349 15.01 1.04 2.35
CA GLN A 349 15.12 0.55 3.71
C GLN A 349 16.04 -0.68 3.78
N ALA A 350 15.88 -1.64 2.86
CA ALA A 350 16.73 -2.81 2.81
C ALA A 350 18.21 -2.43 2.58
N ILE A 351 18.49 -1.51 1.65
CA ILE A 351 19.84 -1.01 1.38
C ILE A 351 20.42 -0.29 2.61
N ALA A 352 19.62 0.58 3.24
CA ALA A 352 20.00 1.32 4.45
C ALA A 352 20.31 0.36 5.61
N ASN A 353 19.51 -0.71 5.77
CA ASN A 353 19.60 -1.72 6.82
C ASN A 353 20.57 -2.85 6.49
N ASN A 354 21.72 -2.53 5.91
CA ASN A 354 22.76 -3.50 5.56
C ASN A 354 22.26 -4.68 4.69
N GLY A 355 21.31 -4.44 3.84
CA GLY A 355 20.73 -5.38 2.89
C GLY A 355 19.55 -6.19 3.43
N LYS A 356 19.15 -6.01 4.69
CA LYS A 356 18.06 -6.72 5.34
C LYS A 356 16.74 -5.96 5.14
N MET A 357 15.79 -6.59 4.46
CA MET A 357 14.45 -6.03 4.21
C MET A 357 13.50 -6.35 5.36
N LEU A 358 12.89 -5.34 5.93
CA LEU A 358 11.88 -5.48 6.98
C LEU A 358 10.48 -5.27 6.43
N LYS A 359 9.52 -5.89 7.09
CA LYS A 359 8.11 -5.70 6.81
C LYS A 359 7.61 -4.39 7.41
N PRO A 360 7.12 -3.45 6.59
CA PRO A 360 6.50 -2.25 7.13
C PRO A 360 5.26 -2.59 7.96
N TYR A 361 5.09 -1.91 9.10
CA TYR A 361 3.89 -2.02 9.90
C TYR A 361 3.50 -0.67 10.52
N MET A 362 2.21 -0.52 10.76
CA MET A 362 1.60 0.73 11.21
C MET A 362 0.88 0.59 12.55
N VAL A 363 0.40 -0.61 12.89
CA VAL A 363 -0.28 -0.87 14.15
C VAL A 363 0.72 -1.35 15.18
N GLU A 364 0.98 -0.52 16.21
CA GLU A 364 1.85 -0.87 17.33
C GLU A 364 1.17 -1.84 18.28
N LYS A 365 -0.09 -1.57 18.64
CA LYS A 365 -0.91 -2.44 19.49
C LYS A 365 -2.39 -2.11 19.38
N ILE A 366 -3.22 -3.08 19.73
CA ILE A 366 -4.66 -2.90 19.94
C ILE A 366 -4.97 -3.23 21.40
N VAL A 367 -5.69 -2.35 22.06
CA VAL A 367 -6.00 -2.45 23.50
C VAL A 367 -7.52 -2.49 23.69
N GLN A 368 -8.01 -3.43 24.49
CA GLN A 368 -9.41 -3.50 24.91
C GLN A 368 -9.49 -3.83 26.39
N ASP A 369 -10.30 -3.09 27.12
CA ASP A 369 -10.46 -3.26 28.58
C ASP A 369 -9.10 -3.29 29.31
N GLU A 370 -8.21 -2.33 28.95
CA GLU A 370 -6.83 -2.17 29.48
C GLU A 370 -5.87 -3.32 29.10
N LYS A 371 -6.30 -4.29 28.28
CA LYS A 371 -5.48 -5.41 27.86
C LYS A 371 -5.05 -5.27 26.41
N THR A 372 -3.77 -5.47 26.14
CA THR A 372 -3.28 -5.59 24.78
C THR A 372 -3.74 -6.91 24.18
N ILE A 373 -4.58 -6.84 23.14
CA ILE A 373 -5.13 -8.00 22.44
C ILE A 373 -4.44 -8.32 21.12
N LEU A 374 -3.69 -7.33 20.58
CA LEU A 374 -2.80 -7.49 19.44
C LEU A 374 -1.59 -6.60 19.64
N LYS A 375 -0.41 -7.09 19.27
CA LYS A 375 0.84 -6.33 19.28
C LYS A 375 1.52 -6.44 17.92
N GLY A 376 1.87 -5.32 17.32
CA GLY A 376 2.74 -5.23 16.17
C GLY A 376 4.13 -5.78 16.50
N LYS A 377 4.82 -6.28 15.50
CA LYS A 377 6.17 -6.83 15.68
C LYS A 377 7.02 -6.59 14.44
N GLU A 378 8.29 -6.44 14.66
CA GLU A 378 9.28 -6.48 13.61
C GLU A 378 9.30 -7.85 12.93
N GLU A 379 9.33 -7.84 11.61
CA GLU A 379 9.40 -9.04 10.80
C GLU A 379 10.42 -8.83 9.67
N THR A 380 11.34 -9.77 9.53
CA THR A 380 12.29 -9.77 8.43
C THR A 380 11.69 -10.50 7.24
N LEU A 381 11.61 -9.83 6.10
CA LEU A 381 11.12 -10.39 4.85
C LEU A 381 12.22 -11.15 4.08
N GLY A 382 13.48 -10.73 4.22
CA GLY A 382 14.60 -11.36 3.53
C GLY A 382 15.89 -10.54 3.54
N GLN A 383 16.85 -11.00 2.77
CA GLN A 383 18.16 -10.38 2.59
C GLN A 383 18.40 -10.16 1.08
N PRO A 384 17.70 -9.18 0.43
CA PRO A 384 17.81 -8.95 -1.01
C PRO A 384 19.21 -8.54 -1.48
N VAL A 385 19.99 -7.92 -0.61
CA VAL A 385 21.36 -7.49 -0.91
C VAL A 385 22.29 -7.98 0.19
N SER A 386 23.45 -8.49 -0.17
CA SER A 386 24.47 -8.87 0.82
C SER A 386 24.93 -7.62 1.60
N ARG A 387 25.29 -7.79 2.88
CA ARG A 387 25.76 -6.69 3.74
C ARG A 387 26.92 -5.91 3.10
N LYS A 388 27.84 -6.62 2.45
CA LYS A 388 28.98 -6.02 1.74
C LYS A 388 28.52 -5.10 0.61
N ASN A 389 27.60 -5.57 -0.23
CA ASN A 389 27.13 -4.83 -1.39
C ASN A 389 26.14 -3.70 -1.02
N ALA A 390 25.33 -3.89 0.03
CA ALA A 390 24.52 -2.81 0.60
C ALA A 390 25.40 -1.65 1.08
N LYS A 391 26.49 -1.92 1.80
CA LYS A 391 27.47 -0.90 2.23
C LYS A 391 28.13 -0.18 1.04
N LYS A 392 28.49 -0.92 -0.02
CA LYS A 392 29.04 -0.33 -1.25
C LYS A 392 28.02 0.58 -1.91
N LEU A 393 26.77 0.11 -2.08
CA LEU A 393 25.73 0.88 -2.70
C LEU A 393 25.40 2.17 -1.91
N LYS A 394 25.36 2.07 -0.57
CA LYS A 394 25.22 3.26 0.30
C LYS A 394 26.35 4.28 0.03
N ALA A 395 27.60 3.84 -0.03
CA ALA A 395 28.73 4.74 -0.29
C ALA A 395 28.60 5.43 -1.65
N LEU A 396 28.21 4.69 -2.70
CA LEU A 396 27.96 5.27 -4.03
C LEU A 396 26.83 6.31 -3.97
N LEU A 397 25.75 6.02 -3.26
CA LEU A 397 24.57 6.91 -3.16
C LEU A 397 24.82 8.15 -2.27
N LYS A 398 25.71 8.06 -1.28
CA LYS A 398 26.18 9.23 -0.53
C LYS A 398 26.94 10.19 -1.46
N ASN A 399 27.85 9.70 -2.28
CA ASN A 399 28.53 10.52 -3.28
C ASN A 399 27.53 11.10 -4.30
N VAL A 400 26.47 10.36 -4.66
CA VAL A 400 25.41 10.90 -5.52
C VAL A 400 24.72 12.09 -4.85
N ALA A 401 24.41 12.00 -3.56
CA ALA A 401 23.75 13.07 -2.82
C ALA A 401 24.61 14.35 -2.77
N THR A 402 25.90 14.23 -2.51
CA THR A 402 26.82 15.38 -2.42
C THR A 402 27.20 15.93 -3.80
N ASP A 403 27.72 15.07 -4.68
CA ASP A 403 28.39 15.52 -5.90
C ASP A 403 27.41 15.88 -7.02
N TYR A 404 26.22 15.28 -7.03
CA TYR A 404 25.25 15.47 -8.12
C TYR A 404 23.99 16.25 -7.70
N TYR A 405 23.61 16.17 -6.39
CA TYR A 405 22.42 16.86 -5.89
C TYR A 405 22.76 18.05 -4.99
N GLY A 406 24.03 18.23 -4.60
CA GLY A 406 24.48 19.33 -3.75
C GLY A 406 23.87 19.24 -2.33
N ILE A 407 23.58 18.03 -1.86
CA ILE A 407 23.11 17.81 -0.50
C ILE A 407 24.34 17.84 0.43
N ASP A 408 24.20 18.56 1.53
CA ASP A 408 25.25 18.67 2.54
C ASP A 408 25.71 17.29 3.03
N SER A 409 27.02 17.05 2.97
CA SER A 409 27.64 15.79 3.40
C SER A 409 27.38 15.47 4.88
N ASP A 410 27.22 16.49 5.74
CA ASP A 410 26.98 16.33 7.17
C ASP A 410 25.62 15.68 7.47
N LEU A 411 24.69 15.77 6.51
CA LEU A 411 23.42 15.05 6.62
C LEU A 411 23.55 13.54 6.39
N GLY A 412 24.67 13.07 5.84
CA GLY A 412 24.95 11.65 5.63
C GLY A 412 23.95 10.91 4.72
N LEU A 413 23.20 11.65 3.89
CA LEU A 413 22.10 11.12 3.08
C LEU A 413 22.58 10.36 1.86
N CYS A 414 21.88 9.30 1.53
CA CYS A 414 21.87 8.63 0.23
C CYS A 414 20.65 9.10 -0.55
N THR A 415 20.75 9.29 -1.88
CA THR A 415 19.59 9.75 -2.66
C THR A 415 19.48 9.12 -4.04
N LYS A 416 18.25 9.03 -4.52
CA LYS A 416 17.93 8.73 -5.92
C LYS A 416 16.59 9.35 -6.30
N THR A 417 16.56 9.97 -7.48
CA THR A 417 15.32 10.50 -8.08
C THR A 417 14.76 9.54 -9.13
N GLY A 418 13.47 9.64 -9.36
CA GLY A 418 12.77 9.02 -10.48
C GLY A 418 11.80 9.99 -11.12
N THR A 419 11.57 9.78 -12.40
CA THR A 419 10.50 10.40 -13.17
C THR A 419 10.07 9.37 -14.20
N SER A 420 8.79 9.10 -14.27
CA SER A 420 8.20 8.19 -15.25
C SER A 420 6.96 8.80 -15.87
N GLN A 421 6.74 8.52 -17.13
CA GLN A 421 5.52 8.90 -17.81
C GLN A 421 4.41 7.92 -17.43
N ILE A 422 3.24 8.44 -17.10
CA ILE A 422 2.06 7.64 -16.74
C ILE A 422 0.91 7.93 -17.71
N ALA A 423 -0.20 7.19 -17.57
CA ALA A 423 -1.36 7.39 -18.43
C ALA A 423 -1.86 8.84 -18.42
N GLY A 424 -2.45 9.28 -19.54
CA GLY A 424 -2.99 10.63 -19.69
C GLY A 424 -1.94 11.72 -19.96
N GLY A 425 -0.70 11.34 -20.31
CA GLY A 425 0.37 12.31 -20.58
C GLY A 425 0.98 12.95 -19.34
N LYS A 426 0.63 12.47 -18.15
CA LYS A 426 1.15 12.92 -16.87
C LYS A 426 2.47 12.24 -16.53
N TYR A 427 3.16 12.79 -15.54
CA TYR A 427 4.42 12.27 -15.00
C TYR A 427 4.25 11.92 -13.52
N LYS A 428 4.88 10.81 -13.10
CA LYS A 428 5.06 10.48 -11.67
C LYS A 428 6.51 10.76 -11.30
N CYS A 429 6.69 11.72 -10.41
CA CYS A 429 7.99 12.16 -9.91
C CYS A 429 8.25 11.54 -8.54
N TYR A 430 9.50 11.17 -8.27
CA TYR A 430 9.96 10.62 -7.00
C TYR A 430 11.26 11.29 -6.56
N PHE A 431 11.33 11.67 -5.30
CA PHE A 431 12.58 11.94 -4.61
C PHE A 431 12.70 11.04 -3.40
N LEU A 432 13.67 10.16 -3.45
CA LEU A 432 14.01 9.22 -2.38
C LEU A 432 15.32 9.68 -1.74
N ALA A 433 15.32 9.82 -0.41
CA ALA A 433 16.54 9.90 0.36
C ALA A 433 16.47 9.01 1.60
N PHE A 434 17.62 8.55 2.08
CA PHE A 434 17.70 7.77 3.29
C PHE A 434 19.00 8.00 4.03
N SER A 435 18.94 7.97 5.35
CA SER A 435 20.08 7.95 6.27
C SER A 435 20.33 6.52 6.78
N ASP A 436 21.09 6.41 7.86
CA ASP A 436 21.24 5.14 8.58
C ASP A 436 19.95 4.78 9.35
N ASP A 437 19.14 5.78 9.76
CA ASP A 437 17.98 5.61 10.63
C ASP A 437 16.64 5.71 9.91
N TYR A 438 16.53 6.55 8.87
CA TYR A 438 15.26 6.86 8.22
C TYR A 438 15.31 6.76 6.70
N VAL A 439 14.19 6.33 6.12
CA VAL A 439 13.90 6.48 4.68
C VAL A 439 12.80 7.51 4.53
N VAL A 440 13.00 8.47 3.64
CA VAL A 440 12.00 9.47 3.24
C VAL A 440 11.80 9.40 1.74
N LEU A 441 10.57 9.17 1.31
CA LEU A 441 10.18 9.21 -0.09
C LEU A 441 9.03 10.18 -0.27
N VAL A 442 9.20 11.16 -1.15
CA VAL A 442 8.10 11.99 -1.64
C VAL A 442 7.83 11.63 -3.10
N SER A 443 6.56 11.45 -3.44
CA SER A 443 6.11 11.26 -4.81
C SER A 443 5.01 12.25 -5.17
N LYS A 444 4.96 12.69 -6.43
CA LYS A 444 3.97 13.63 -6.94
C LYS A 444 3.60 13.28 -8.39
N VAL A 445 2.33 13.42 -8.72
CA VAL A 445 1.85 13.41 -10.12
C VAL A 445 1.81 14.84 -10.62
N THR A 446 2.30 15.07 -11.84
CA THR A 446 2.30 16.39 -12.48
C THR A 446 2.00 16.27 -13.97
N GLU A 447 1.43 17.32 -14.55
CA GLU A 447 1.27 17.50 -16.00
C GLU A 447 2.43 18.34 -16.60
N ASP A 448 3.23 18.95 -15.74
CA ASP A 448 4.38 19.75 -16.16
C ASP A 448 5.54 18.88 -16.62
N THR A 449 5.90 18.99 -17.89
CA THR A 449 7.00 18.25 -18.52
C THR A 449 8.38 18.71 -18.05
N GLU A 450 8.47 19.87 -17.43
CA GLU A 450 9.72 20.43 -16.88
C GLU A 450 9.90 20.08 -15.41
N GLU A 451 8.85 19.55 -14.73
CA GLU A 451 8.94 19.11 -13.35
C GLU A 451 9.52 17.69 -13.26
N TYR A 452 10.66 17.56 -12.60
CA TYR A 452 11.36 16.30 -12.39
C TYR A 452 11.42 15.95 -10.90
N GLY A 453 11.72 14.70 -10.60
CA GLY A 453 11.89 14.26 -9.21
C GLY A 453 12.81 15.15 -8.37
N ARG A 454 13.78 15.85 -8.97
CA ARG A 454 14.67 16.78 -8.26
C ARG A 454 13.93 17.97 -7.61
N HIS A 455 12.79 18.41 -8.16
CA HIS A 455 12.00 19.49 -7.57
C HIS A 455 11.39 19.13 -6.22
N LEU A 456 11.32 17.83 -5.88
CA LEU A 456 10.88 17.34 -4.58
C LEU A 456 12.00 17.31 -3.53
N GLN A 457 13.23 17.73 -3.87
CA GLN A 457 14.38 17.70 -2.95
C GLN A 457 14.12 18.51 -1.68
N SER A 458 13.59 19.72 -1.81
CA SER A 458 13.29 20.59 -0.68
C SER A 458 12.27 19.97 0.29
N SER A 459 11.23 19.30 -0.24
CA SER A 459 10.22 18.59 0.56
C SER A 459 10.87 17.50 1.40
N VAL A 460 11.72 16.66 0.79
CA VAL A 460 12.43 15.59 1.50
C VAL A 460 13.40 16.12 2.54
N LEU A 461 14.19 17.15 2.19
CA LEU A 461 15.15 17.75 3.12
C LEU A 461 14.47 18.44 4.31
N ASN A 462 13.29 19.03 4.13
CA ASN A 462 12.51 19.62 5.21
C ASN A 462 12.02 18.54 6.20
N ILE A 463 11.67 17.36 5.72
CA ILE A 463 11.31 16.22 6.57
C ILE A 463 12.55 15.74 7.34
N PHE A 464 13.71 15.60 6.70
CA PHE A 464 14.96 15.22 7.38
C PHE A 464 15.41 16.24 8.44
N LYS A 465 15.28 17.54 8.15
CA LYS A 465 15.55 18.60 9.14
C LYS A 465 14.68 18.45 10.39
N TYR A 466 13.38 18.12 10.19
CA TYR A 466 12.49 17.87 11.30
C TYR A 466 12.90 16.62 12.09
N LEU A 467 13.21 15.50 11.40
CA LEU A 467 13.67 14.26 12.05
C LEU A 467 14.91 14.49 12.89
N ASN A 468 15.93 15.16 12.35
CA ASN A 468 17.20 15.43 13.06
C ASN A 468 17.04 16.39 14.25
N ALA A 469 16.09 17.32 14.20
CA ALA A 469 15.82 18.25 15.30
C ALA A 469 15.00 17.63 16.44
N ASN A 470 14.43 16.44 16.25
CA ASN A 470 13.53 15.78 17.23
C ASN A 470 14.00 14.35 17.59
N GLN A 471 15.29 14.07 17.37
CA GLN A 471 15.97 12.84 17.85
C GLN A 471 16.27 12.90 19.34
#